data_ad291c800eaf900166b06e41e18caeda
#
_entry.id   ad291c800eaf900166b06e41e18caeda
#
_cell.length_a   1.000
_cell.length_b   1.000
_cell.length_c   1.000
_cell.angle_alpha   90.00
_cell.angle_beta   90.00
_cell.angle_gamma   90.00
#
_symmetry.space_group_name_H-M   'P 1'
#
loop_
_entity.id
_entity.type
_entity.pdbx_description
1 polymer ?
#
loop_
_entity_poly.entity_id
_entity_poly.type
_entity_poly.pdbx_seq_one_letter_code
_entity_poly.pdbx_strand_id
1 'polypeptide(L)'
;PITSMTTRALQTTIAGSLPKPSWLATPNALWAPWLLEGDALAEGMRDAVRVVLRDQEQAGIDIVSDGEQTRRHFVTTFIEALDGVDFEHKRAVRIRNRYDADVPVVTGPVARRHPVFVDDAAFLRSATTAKVKFTLPGPMTMVDTLFDAHYRSREKLAWAFAEILNDEARAIAAAGVDVIQF
;
A
#
# COMPACT_ATOMS: atom_id res chain seq x y z
N PRO A 1 -23.18 30.90 19.17
CA PRO A 1 -22.61 31.08 17.84
C PRO A 1 -22.55 29.72 17.15
N ILE A 2 -23.40 29.54 16.14
CA ILE A 2 -23.41 28.36 15.29
C ILE A 2 -22.21 28.53 14.38
N THR A 3 -21.14 27.78 14.65
CA THR A 3 -20.00 27.68 13.72
C THR A 3 -20.53 26.94 12.49
N SER A 4 -20.82 27.67 11.43
CA SER A 4 -21.17 27.13 10.11
C SER A 4 -19.98 26.28 9.65
N MET A 5 -20.13 24.96 9.72
CA MET A 5 -19.25 24.04 9.00
C MET A 5 -19.53 24.27 7.50
N THR A 6 -18.76 25.15 6.89
CA THR A 6 -18.72 25.24 5.43
C THR A 6 -18.14 23.93 4.91
N THR A 7 -19.01 23.03 4.50
CA THR A 7 -18.59 21.83 3.77
C THR A 7 -17.90 22.31 2.50
N ARG A 8 -16.57 22.13 2.38
CA ARG A 8 -15.86 22.41 1.14
C ARG A 8 -16.48 21.58 0.02
N ALA A 9 -16.81 22.21 -1.11
CA ALA A 9 -17.40 21.52 -2.25
C ALA A 9 -16.45 20.44 -2.85
N LEU A 10 -15.13 20.64 -2.69
CA LEU A 10 -14.08 19.73 -3.12
C LEU A 10 -13.23 19.36 -1.91
N GLN A 11 -13.14 18.07 -1.62
CA GLN A 11 -12.29 17.55 -0.55
C GLN A 11 -10.88 17.26 -1.09
N THR A 12 -9.88 17.56 -0.26
CA THR A 12 -8.46 17.37 -0.59
C THR A 12 -7.93 16.08 0.01
N THR A 13 -7.02 15.41 -0.71
CA THR A 13 -6.26 14.25 -0.22
C THR A 13 -4.91 14.17 -0.93
N ILE A 14 -3.93 13.48 -0.35
CA ILE A 14 -2.67 13.18 -1.04
C ILE A 14 -2.86 12.00 -2.01
N ALA A 15 -2.00 11.91 -3.04
CA ALA A 15 -2.14 10.85 -4.05
C ALA A 15 -1.64 9.48 -3.58
N GLY A 16 -0.46 9.39 -2.97
CA GLY A 16 0.19 8.12 -2.63
C GLY A 16 1.24 8.27 -1.54
N SER A 17 2.41 7.65 -1.74
CA SER A 17 3.49 7.60 -0.76
C SER A 17 4.03 8.97 -0.39
N LEU A 18 4.26 9.19 0.89
CA LEU A 18 5.08 10.27 1.42
C LEU A 18 6.51 9.78 1.70
N PRO A 19 7.52 10.66 1.64
CA PRO A 19 8.87 10.31 2.02
C PRO A 19 8.92 9.71 3.43
N LYS A 20 9.67 8.63 3.59
CA LYS A 20 9.88 8.04 4.92
C LYS A 20 10.89 8.86 5.71
N PRO A 21 10.72 8.98 7.04
CA PRO A 21 11.73 9.59 7.89
C PRO A 21 13.09 8.91 7.74
N SER A 22 14.16 9.69 7.74
CA SER A 22 15.53 9.19 7.58
C SER A 22 16.01 8.26 8.71
N TRP A 23 15.34 8.26 9.84
CA TRP A 23 15.57 7.34 10.94
C TRP A 23 14.88 5.98 10.76
N LEU A 24 13.86 5.89 9.89
CA LEU A 24 13.10 4.66 9.61
C LEU A 24 13.67 3.90 8.41
N ALA A 25 13.99 4.60 7.33
CA ALA A 25 14.46 3.99 6.10
C ALA A 25 15.51 4.85 5.38
N THR A 26 16.33 4.22 4.55
CA THR A 26 17.31 4.93 3.72
C THR A 26 16.59 5.89 2.76
N PRO A 27 16.93 7.20 2.77
CA PRO A 27 16.32 8.18 1.92
C PRO A 27 16.58 7.92 0.42
N ASN A 28 15.67 8.37 -0.43
CA ASN A 28 15.79 8.32 -1.90
C ASN A 28 16.00 6.92 -2.50
N ALA A 29 15.60 5.87 -1.79
CA ALA A 29 15.60 4.51 -2.29
C ALA A 29 14.18 4.08 -2.68
N LEU A 30 14.02 3.52 -3.89
CA LEU A 30 12.71 3.03 -4.38
C LEU A 30 12.17 1.89 -3.50
N TRP A 31 13.06 0.98 -3.09
CA TRP A 31 12.80 -0.07 -2.13
C TRP A 31 13.35 0.41 -0.80
N ALA A 32 12.51 0.96 0.05
CA ALA A 32 12.96 1.58 1.29
C ALA A 32 13.69 0.56 2.19
N PRO A 33 15.04 0.47 2.19
CA PRO A 33 15.78 -0.37 3.12
C PRO A 33 15.51 0.14 4.53
N TRP A 34 14.94 -0.72 5.37
CA TRP A 34 14.68 -0.38 6.75
C TRP A 34 15.98 -0.23 7.53
N LEU A 35 16.06 0.75 8.42
CA LEU A 35 17.18 1.01 9.32
C LEU A 35 16.94 0.43 10.71
N LEU A 36 15.74 -0.07 10.96
CA LEU A 36 15.30 -0.69 12.20
C LEU A 36 14.85 -2.12 11.93
N GLU A 37 14.80 -2.95 12.98
CA GLU A 37 14.39 -4.34 12.92
C GLU A 37 13.46 -4.71 14.08
N GLY A 38 12.72 -5.80 13.94
CA GLY A 38 11.85 -6.35 15.00
C GLY A 38 10.85 -5.34 15.55
N ASP A 39 10.71 -5.31 16.87
CA ASP A 39 9.75 -4.44 17.56
C ASP A 39 10.05 -2.95 17.35
N ALA A 40 11.34 -2.58 17.26
CA ALA A 40 11.74 -1.20 16.98
C ALA A 40 11.29 -0.74 15.58
N LEU A 41 11.31 -1.64 14.58
CA LEU A 41 10.78 -1.34 13.25
C LEU A 41 9.26 -1.16 13.30
N ALA A 42 8.55 -2.05 13.98
CA ALA A 42 7.10 -1.95 14.11
C ALA A 42 6.66 -0.65 14.83
N GLU A 43 7.36 -0.27 15.88
CA GLU A 43 7.15 1.00 16.59
C GLU A 43 7.47 2.20 15.67
N GLY A 44 8.64 2.17 15.00
CA GLY A 44 9.07 3.22 14.08
C GLY A 44 8.08 3.42 12.92
N MET A 45 7.54 2.37 12.35
CA MET A 45 6.49 2.47 11.31
C MET A 45 5.25 3.20 11.83
N ARG A 46 4.77 2.87 13.04
CA ARG A 46 3.61 3.52 13.66
C ARG A 46 3.88 5.00 13.97
N ASP A 47 5.08 5.32 14.42
CA ASP A 47 5.49 6.71 14.67
C ASP A 47 5.57 7.51 13.38
N ALA A 48 6.11 6.93 12.31
CA ALA A 48 6.11 7.55 11.00
C ALA A 48 4.69 7.85 10.48
N VAL A 49 3.74 6.92 10.67
CA VAL A 49 2.31 7.16 10.35
C VAL A 49 1.76 8.33 11.17
N ARG A 50 2.04 8.41 12.47
CA ARG A 50 1.60 9.54 13.32
C ARG A 50 2.17 10.89 12.83
N VAL A 51 3.44 10.91 12.42
CA VAL A 51 4.08 12.11 11.88
C VAL A 51 3.39 12.58 10.61
N VAL A 52 3.21 11.69 9.62
CA VAL A 52 2.57 12.08 8.34
C VAL A 52 1.10 12.42 8.50
N LEU A 53 0.38 11.83 9.45
CA LEU A 53 -0.99 12.22 9.78
C LEU A 53 -1.03 13.65 10.30
N ARG A 54 -0.18 13.97 11.27
CA ARG A 54 -0.08 15.31 11.83
C ARG A 54 0.25 16.35 10.76
N ASP A 55 1.19 16.04 9.87
CA ASP A 55 1.58 16.95 8.79
C ASP A 55 0.41 17.21 7.82
N GLN A 56 -0.35 16.17 7.45
CA GLN A 56 -1.52 16.30 6.60
C GLN A 56 -2.64 17.10 7.28
N GLU A 57 -2.92 16.86 8.56
CA GLU A 57 -3.93 17.57 9.34
C GLU A 57 -3.54 19.05 9.51
N GLN A 58 -2.28 19.36 9.78
CA GLN A 58 -1.78 20.73 9.89
C GLN A 58 -1.82 21.46 8.54
N ALA A 59 -1.61 20.75 7.44
CA ALA A 59 -1.77 21.30 6.08
C ALA A 59 -3.24 21.50 5.67
N GLY A 60 -4.20 21.07 6.50
CA GLY A 60 -5.64 21.20 6.23
C GLY A 60 -6.15 20.24 5.16
N ILE A 61 -5.53 19.06 5.01
CA ILE A 61 -6.01 17.97 4.15
C ILE A 61 -7.29 17.38 4.73
N ASP A 62 -8.32 17.21 3.92
CA ASP A 62 -9.65 16.77 4.37
C ASP A 62 -9.72 15.24 4.59
N ILE A 63 -9.01 14.46 3.75
CA ILE A 63 -8.96 12.99 3.82
C ILE A 63 -7.49 12.58 3.89
N VAL A 64 -7.06 12.16 5.07
CA VAL A 64 -5.66 11.80 5.34
C VAL A 64 -5.38 10.32 5.07
N SER A 65 -4.11 9.96 4.93
CA SER A 65 -3.68 8.57 4.72
C SER A 65 -2.43 8.27 5.56
N ASP A 66 -2.07 6.98 5.63
CA ASP A 66 -0.84 6.50 6.25
C ASP A 66 0.45 6.94 5.50
N GLY A 67 0.31 7.56 4.32
CA GLY A 67 1.43 7.93 3.45
C GLY A 67 2.31 6.73 3.06
N GLU A 68 1.77 5.51 3.17
CA GLU A 68 2.47 4.24 2.89
C GLU A 68 3.75 4.04 3.72
N GLN A 69 3.76 4.55 4.95
CA GLN A 69 4.95 4.54 5.81
C GLN A 69 5.34 3.13 6.26
N THR A 70 4.39 2.19 6.31
CA THR A 70 4.61 0.78 6.69
C THR A 70 5.07 -0.09 5.52
N ARG A 71 5.12 0.44 4.30
CA ARG A 71 5.42 -0.33 3.09
C ARG A 71 6.84 -0.06 2.59
N ARG A 72 7.60 -1.12 2.37
CA ARG A 72 8.91 -1.03 1.74
C ARG A 72 8.80 -0.59 0.27
N HIS A 73 7.78 -1.09 -0.41
CA HIS A 73 7.42 -0.70 -1.78
C HIS A 73 5.90 -0.76 -1.96
N PHE A 74 5.32 0.20 -2.65
CA PHE A 74 3.86 0.37 -2.74
C PHE A 74 3.10 -0.80 -3.41
N VAL A 75 3.75 -1.59 -4.26
CA VAL A 75 3.15 -2.78 -4.90
C VAL A 75 3.64 -4.07 -4.26
N THR A 76 4.97 -4.27 -4.20
CA THR A 76 5.55 -5.56 -3.87
C THR A 76 5.34 -5.95 -2.43
N THR A 77 5.21 -5.00 -1.49
CA THR A 77 4.89 -5.33 -0.09
C THR A 77 3.58 -6.10 0.03
N PHE A 78 2.57 -5.79 -0.79
CA PHE A 78 1.34 -6.56 -0.82
C PHE A 78 1.57 -7.96 -1.43
N ILE A 79 2.30 -8.04 -2.54
CA ILE A 79 2.55 -9.29 -3.26
C ILE A 79 3.43 -10.24 -2.42
N GLU A 80 4.38 -9.71 -1.64
CA GLU A 80 5.26 -10.48 -0.72
C GLU A 80 4.46 -11.30 0.31
N ALA A 81 3.25 -10.87 0.64
CA ALA A 81 2.36 -11.55 1.58
C ALA A 81 1.45 -12.61 0.93
N LEU A 82 1.54 -12.79 -0.39
CA LEU A 82 0.72 -13.75 -1.13
C LEU A 82 1.48 -15.04 -1.42
N ASP A 83 0.74 -16.15 -1.45
CA ASP A 83 1.25 -17.41 -1.98
C ASP A 83 1.32 -17.38 -3.51
N GLY A 84 2.08 -18.32 -4.08
CA GLY A 84 2.18 -18.55 -5.52
C GLY A 84 3.16 -17.62 -6.23
N VAL A 85 3.91 -16.78 -5.50
CA VAL A 85 4.91 -15.87 -6.06
C VAL A 85 6.31 -16.17 -5.49
N ASP A 86 7.26 -16.41 -6.38
CA ASP A 86 8.68 -16.62 -6.06
C ASP A 86 9.46 -15.31 -6.18
N PHE A 87 9.97 -14.83 -5.05
CA PHE A 87 10.81 -13.62 -4.96
C PHE A 87 12.31 -13.90 -5.05
N GLU A 88 12.72 -15.16 -4.94
CA GLU A 88 14.14 -15.55 -4.97
C GLU A 88 14.65 -15.69 -6.41
N HIS A 89 13.86 -16.34 -7.29
CA HIS A 89 14.23 -16.60 -8.68
C HIS A 89 13.56 -15.59 -9.63
N LYS A 90 14.11 -14.39 -9.67
CA LYS A 90 13.57 -13.30 -10.49
C LYS A 90 13.82 -13.51 -11.99
N ARG A 91 13.00 -12.86 -12.82
CA ARG A 91 13.11 -12.82 -14.27
C ARG A 91 13.18 -11.38 -14.79
N ALA A 92 14.06 -11.14 -15.76
CA ALA A 92 14.09 -9.86 -16.46
C ALA A 92 12.83 -9.71 -17.34
N VAL A 93 12.11 -8.60 -17.14
CA VAL A 93 10.90 -8.25 -17.89
C VAL A 93 10.95 -6.80 -18.32
N ARG A 94 10.48 -6.53 -19.54
CA ARG A 94 10.31 -5.17 -20.07
C ARG A 94 9.06 -4.55 -19.48
N ILE A 95 9.21 -3.61 -18.58
CA ILE A 95 8.11 -2.92 -17.90
C ILE A 95 7.55 -1.81 -18.82
N ARG A 96 6.28 -1.96 -19.23
CA ARG A 96 5.53 -0.97 -20.03
C ARG A 96 6.33 -0.41 -21.22
N ASN A 97 7.18 -1.22 -21.84
CA ASN A 97 8.08 -0.83 -22.94
C ASN A 97 9.04 0.32 -22.61
N ARG A 98 9.34 0.57 -21.33
CA ARG A 98 10.19 1.69 -20.89
C ARG A 98 11.57 1.26 -20.43
N TYR A 99 11.64 0.27 -19.54
CA TYR A 99 12.89 -0.22 -18.93
C TYR A 99 12.79 -1.71 -18.62
N ASP A 100 13.91 -2.36 -18.45
CA ASP A 100 13.99 -3.75 -18.00
C ASP A 100 14.18 -3.80 -16.48
N ALA A 101 13.48 -4.72 -15.83
CA ALA A 101 13.60 -4.95 -14.39
C ALA A 101 13.53 -6.44 -14.07
N ASP A 102 14.27 -6.86 -13.04
CA ASP A 102 14.16 -8.19 -12.47
C ASP A 102 12.95 -8.25 -11.55
N VAL A 103 11.95 -9.01 -11.96
CA VAL A 103 10.66 -9.12 -11.25
C VAL A 103 10.44 -10.52 -10.68
N PRO A 104 9.67 -10.66 -9.59
CA PRO A 104 9.28 -11.96 -9.05
C PRO A 104 8.46 -12.76 -10.06
N VAL A 105 8.41 -14.07 -9.84
CA VAL A 105 7.78 -15.03 -10.75
C VAL A 105 6.53 -15.63 -10.10
N VAL A 106 5.41 -15.59 -10.81
CA VAL A 106 4.20 -16.32 -10.43
C VAL A 106 4.39 -17.78 -10.82
N THR A 107 4.59 -18.67 -9.84
CA THR A 107 4.89 -20.09 -10.02
C THR A 107 3.72 -21.01 -9.70
N GLY A 108 2.67 -20.48 -9.06
CA GLY A 108 1.48 -21.22 -8.66
C GLY A 108 0.24 -20.31 -8.59
N PRO A 109 -0.91 -20.84 -8.19
CA PRO A 109 -2.10 -20.05 -7.94
C PRO A 109 -1.80 -18.98 -6.88
N VAL A 110 -2.07 -17.71 -7.20
CA VAL A 110 -1.94 -16.64 -6.20
C VAL A 110 -3.06 -16.76 -5.17
N ALA A 111 -2.70 -16.66 -3.89
CA ALA A 111 -3.67 -16.75 -2.80
C ALA A 111 -3.29 -15.84 -1.63
N ARG A 112 -4.29 -15.27 -0.97
CA ARG A 112 -4.18 -14.51 0.26
C ARG A 112 -4.64 -15.36 1.42
N ARG A 113 -3.72 -15.84 2.27
CA ARG A 113 -4.06 -16.63 3.46
C ARG A 113 -4.59 -15.80 4.61
N HIS A 114 -4.06 -14.60 4.75
CA HIS A 114 -4.38 -13.66 5.84
C HIS A 114 -4.57 -12.26 5.29
N PRO A 115 -5.35 -11.40 5.98
CA PRO A 115 -5.36 -9.97 5.69
C PRO A 115 -3.94 -9.40 5.69
N VAL A 116 -3.62 -8.56 4.71
CA VAL A 116 -2.26 -8.02 4.55
C VAL A 116 -2.10 -6.69 5.26
N PHE A 117 -3.05 -5.77 5.06
CA PHE A 117 -2.97 -4.39 5.56
C PHE A 117 -4.07 -4.01 6.54
N VAL A 118 -4.85 -4.96 7.03
CA VAL A 118 -5.99 -4.66 7.91
C VAL A 118 -5.52 -4.07 9.24
N ASP A 119 -4.42 -4.57 9.81
CA ASP A 119 -3.85 -4.04 11.05
C ASP A 119 -3.31 -2.61 10.86
N ASP A 120 -2.67 -2.34 9.71
CA ASP A 120 -2.22 -0.98 9.35
C ASP A 120 -3.41 -0.03 9.18
N ALA A 121 -4.47 -0.49 8.51
CA ALA A 121 -5.71 0.27 8.32
C ALA A 121 -6.43 0.57 9.66
N ALA A 122 -6.50 -0.41 10.54
CA ALA A 122 -7.07 -0.24 11.88
C ALA A 122 -6.23 0.73 12.73
N PHE A 123 -4.91 0.64 12.64
CA PHE A 123 -4.02 1.60 13.29
C PHE A 123 -4.21 3.02 12.74
N LEU A 124 -4.21 3.18 11.41
CA LEU A 124 -4.49 4.46 10.76
C LEU A 124 -5.81 5.06 11.27
N ARG A 125 -6.90 4.26 11.30
CA ARG A 125 -8.20 4.73 11.79
C ARG A 125 -8.15 5.15 13.25
N SER A 126 -7.42 4.43 14.09
CA SER A 126 -7.30 4.74 15.53
C SER A 126 -6.46 5.98 15.82
N ALA A 127 -5.58 6.37 14.90
CA ALA A 127 -4.60 7.44 15.10
C ALA A 127 -5.15 8.85 14.76
N THR A 128 -6.34 8.97 14.17
CA THR A 128 -6.94 10.26 13.81
C THR A 128 -8.46 10.23 13.88
N THR A 129 -9.10 11.39 14.01
CA THR A 129 -10.56 11.57 13.88
C THR A 129 -10.98 12.07 12.50
N ALA A 130 -10.03 12.46 11.64
CA ALA A 130 -10.29 12.86 10.27
C ALA A 130 -10.80 11.69 9.43
N LYS A 131 -11.35 11.95 8.24
CA LYS A 131 -11.61 10.90 7.26
C LYS A 131 -10.29 10.28 6.81
N VAL A 132 -10.27 8.95 6.68
CA VAL A 132 -9.07 8.23 6.30
C VAL A 132 -9.21 7.52 4.95
N LYS A 133 -8.15 7.59 4.18
CA LYS A 133 -7.99 6.86 2.91
C LYS A 133 -6.86 5.84 3.04
N PHE A 134 -7.07 4.66 2.47
CA PHE A 134 -6.06 3.63 2.34
C PHE A 134 -5.82 3.28 0.87
N THR A 135 -4.56 3.18 0.45
CA THR A 135 -4.18 2.86 -0.93
C THR A 135 -3.88 1.38 -1.08
N LEU A 136 -4.34 0.78 -2.17
CA LEU A 136 -4.01 -0.58 -2.61
C LEU A 136 -3.45 -0.54 -4.03
N PRO A 137 -2.52 -1.44 -4.40
CA PRO A 137 -2.09 -1.56 -5.79
C PRO A 137 -3.25 -2.10 -6.63
N GLY A 138 -3.50 -1.54 -7.80
CA GLY A 138 -4.49 -2.07 -8.73
C GLY A 138 -4.04 -3.40 -9.35
N PRO A 139 -4.97 -4.29 -9.80
CA PRO A 139 -4.65 -5.60 -10.36
C PRO A 139 -3.67 -5.53 -11.53
N MET A 140 -3.86 -4.58 -12.45
CA MET A 140 -2.96 -4.41 -13.60
C MET A 140 -1.58 -3.91 -13.19
N THR A 141 -1.48 -3.09 -12.16
CA THR A 141 -0.19 -2.65 -11.61
C THR A 141 0.59 -3.84 -11.05
N MET A 142 -0.09 -4.77 -10.37
CA MET A 142 0.52 -5.99 -9.87
C MET A 142 0.98 -6.90 -11.02
N VAL A 143 0.14 -7.11 -12.03
CA VAL A 143 0.49 -7.91 -13.23
C VAL A 143 1.71 -7.33 -13.95
N ASP A 144 1.83 -6.01 -14.04
CA ASP A 144 2.95 -5.33 -14.72
C ASP A 144 4.30 -5.50 -13.97
N THR A 145 4.27 -5.86 -12.69
CA THR A 145 5.47 -6.01 -11.84
C THR A 145 5.90 -7.45 -11.62
N LEU A 146 5.35 -8.40 -12.39
CA LEU A 146 5.58 -9.84 -12.23
C LEU A 146 5.84 -10.51 -13.57
N PHE A 147 6.51 -11.68 -13.52
CA PHE A 147 6.57 -12.62 -14.62
C PHE A 147 5.59 -13.76 -14.36
N ASP A 148 4.61 -13.97 -15.24
CA ASP A 148 3.59 -15.00 -15.09
C ASP A 148 4.05 -16.32 -15.77
N ALA A 149 4.53 -17.27 -14.98
CA ALA A 149 4.87 -18.61 -15.44
C ALA A 149 3.72 -19.62 -15.27
N HIS A 150 2.73 -19.31 -14.41
CA HIS A 150 1.65 -20.20 -14.05
C HIS A 150 0.39 -20.02 -14.90
N TYR A 151 -0.24 -18.83 -14.85
CA TYR A 151 -1.49 -18.57 -15.57
C TYR A 151 -1.27 -18.43 -17.07
N ARG A 152 -0.11 -17.91 -17.48
CA ARG A 152 0.28 -17.62 -18.87
C ARG A 152 -0.77 -16.77 -19.58
N SER A 153 -1.42 -15.91 -18.83
CA SER A 153 -2.49 -15.01 -19.29
C SER A 153 -2.58 -13.82 -18.34
N ARG A 154 -2.26 -12.64 -18.85
CA ARG A 154 -2.37 -11.37 -18.10
C ARG A 154 -3.79 -11.15 -17.57
N GLU A 155 -4.81 -11.52 -18.35
CA GLU A 155 -6.21 -11.38 -17.97
C GLU A 155 -6.54 -12.30 -16.79
N LYS A 156 -6.20 -13.60 -16.85
CA LYS A 156 -6.45 -14.55 -15.76
C LYS A 156 -5.74 -14.15 -14.48
N LEU A 157 -4.48 -13.71 -14.58
CA LEU A 157 -3.72 -13.25 -13.43
C LEU A 157 -4.33 -11.95 -12.85
N ALA A 158 -4.78 -11.03 -13.71
CA ALA A 158 -5.45 -9.81 -13.25
C ALA A 158 -6.76 -10.11 -12.51
N TRP A 159 -7.56 -11.05 -12.99
CA TRP A 159 -8.78 -11.48 -12.30
C TRP A 159 -8.48 -12.14 -10.94
N ALA A 160 -7.45 -13.01 -10.86
CA ALA A 160 -7.03 -13.61 -9.60
C ALA A 160 -6.61 -12.54 -8.57
N PHE A 161 -5.86 -11.52 -9.00
CA PHE A 161 -5.55 -10.39 -8.12
C PHE A 161 -6.77 -9.54 -7.77
N ALA A 162 -7.71 -9.36 -8.69
CA ALA A 162 -8.93 -8.59 -8.42
C ALA A 162 -9.80 -9.23 -7.33
N GLU A 163 -9.91 -10.55 -7.32
CA GLU A 163 -10.60 -11.30 -6.25
C GLU A 163 -9.92 -11.10 -4.89
N ILE A 164 -8.60 -11.27 -4.84
CA ILE A 164 -7.80 -11.05 -3.62
C ILE A 164 -7.93 -9.62 -3.11
N LEU A 165 -7.84 -8.64 -4.01
CA LEU A 165 -7.94 -7.22 -3.66
C LEU A 165 -9.36 -6.83 -3.21
N ASN A 166 -10.40 -7.46 -3.77
CA ASN A 166 -11.77 -7.25 -3.31
C ASN A 166 -11.95 -7.70 -1.85
N ASP A 167 -11.39 -8.87 -1.50
CA ASP A 167 -11.44 -9.37 -0.13
C ASP A 167 -10.64 -8.49 0.84
N GLU A 168 -9.45 -8.04 0.42
CA GLU A 168 -8.63 -7.11 1.20
C GLU A 168 -9.35 -5.77 1.40
N ALA A 169 -9.92 -5.19 0.32
CA ALA A 169 -10.64 -3.93 0.38
C ALA A 169 -11.85 -4.00 1.32
N ARG A 170 -12.61 -5.11 1.28
CA ARG A 170 -13.72 -5.32 2.23
C ARG A 170 -13.27 -5.39 3.68
N ALA A 171 -12.15 -6.07 3.93
CA ALA A 171 -11.58 -6.19 5.26
C ALA A 171 -11.05 -4.84 5.78
N ILE A 172 -10.39 -4.05 4.92
CA ILE A 172 -9.94 -2.69 5.23
C ILE A 172 -11.12 -1.75 5.49
N ALA A 173 -12.18 -1.82 4.68
CA ALA A 173 -13.40 -1.04 4.91
C ALA A 173 -14.05 -1.38 6.26
N ALA A 174 -14.08 -2.67 6.63
CA ALA A 174 -14.58 -3.13 7.93
C ALA A 174 -13.74 -2.62 9.10
N ALA A 175 -12.45 -2.31 8.89
CA ALA A 175 -11.58 -1.66 9.89
C ALA A 175 -11.85 -0.15 10.05
N GLY A 176 -12.82 0.42 9.33
CA GLY A 176 -13.30 1.80 9.49
C GLY A 176 -12.64 2.81 8.56
N VAL A 177 -12.05 2.38 7.46
CA VAL A 177 -11.50 3.27 6.42
C VAL A 177 -12.65 3.83 5.57
N ASP A 178 -12.61 5.15 5.33
CA ASP A 178 -13.67 5.87 4.61
C ASP A 178 -13.52 5.77 3.08
N VAL A 179 -12.27 5.72 2.58
CA VAL A 179 -11.96 5.70 1.14
C VAL A 179 -10.87 4.68 0.86
N ILE A 180 -11.09 3.83 -0.15
CA ILE A 180 -10.07 2.93 -0.69
C ILE A 180 -9.71 3.39 -2.10
N GLN A 181 -8.43 3.59 -2.35
CA GLN A 181 -7.89 4.00 -3.65
C GLN A 181 -7.08 2.85 -4.25
N PHE A 182 -7.35 2.51 -5.52
CA PHE A 182 -6.56 1.60 -6.33
C PHE A 182 -5.67 2.36 -7.31
#